data_1ca7693565349ef903a63be54ab85b22
#
_entry.id   1ca7693565349ef903a63be54ab85b22
#
_cell.length_a   1.000
_cell.length_b   1.000
_cell.length_c   1.000
_cell.angle_alpha   90.00
_cell.angle_beta   90.00
_cell.angle_gamma   90.00
#
_symmetry.space_group_name_H-M   'P 1'
#
loop_
_entity.id
_entity.type
_entity.pdbx_description
1 polymer ?
#
loop_
_entity_poly.entity_id
_entity_poly.type
_entity_poly.pdbx_seq_one_letter_code
_entity_poly.pdbx_strand_id
1 'polypeptide(L)'
;MPAVLQQWIEKSEERNRRIQQLRNEVTEIMELNVMDVTYRMLVEFLADEEIEHISEMDYILRKKYEVYMSELIKEKSVSRYLRIFDKVKQEYIRKRIETPMGRLECQWTYKNTILFIPYHSDQKIVLSVERVKNRSNMVWDFQIDSSEKMKRQIFDVLEFILENYEPSRVREQKLTGLHIFYEFCRLRKIEDINCLEQVQEEDFQIFLERKIENEQRRNRLRSIVGLACRITFLQTKEIRWDATIWYLEKFKIPKERLNPSDPVERISFREVLHPENRKLLQEYMKYEIGIGEMAISTVYEKFRIIRNFLKEISDEQQKVTTCDAERIDQYLKKRQEDANEAKTFNTQVTSIQYFFKFLEVRGYVDKVPFRAEYYWEKQILVHHDRCVEEDVYMEIIQKLSNFPEHLRMMFLHLWCIGLRISEVCTLKGDAYYRQKGDYWMKIYQVKMKNYKRVPIPEALYDLMQVYLNKNRIAKEDYIFQNRKGGAFSKSTFNEQMKKYCAACDIQNGEYLFKSHDYRHTVATNLYDHGVSRQGMRCRKRILSGRR
;
A
#
# COMPACT_ATOMS: atom_id res chain seq x y z
N MET A 1 14.76 24.68 -65.89
CA MET A 1 15.21 23.24 -65.96
C MET A 1 16.56 22.99 -65.28
N PRO A 2 17.66 23.77 -65.46
CA PRO A 2 18.93 23.51 -64.78
C PRO A 2 18.85 23.50 -63.24
N ALA A 3 18.17 24.48 -62.64
CA ALA A 3 18.09 24.61 -61.17
C ALA A 3 17.34 23.45 -60.51
N VAL A 4 16.28 22.94 -61.14
CA VAL A 4 15.49 21.81 -60.62
C VAL A 4 16.30 20.53 -60.70
N LEU A 5 17.09 20.34 -61.76
CA LEU A 5 17.96 19.19 -61.93
C LEU A 5 19.11 19.21 -60.91
N GLN A 6 19.66 20.39 -60.65
CA GLN A 6 20.72 20.58 -59.66
C GLN A 6 20.22 20.30 -58.21
N GLN A 7 19.05 20.77 -57.85
CA GLN A 7 18.40 20.45 -56.57
C GLN A 7 18.11 18.94 -56.44
N TRP A 8 17.74 18.29 -57.54
CA TRP A 8 17.48 16.85 -57.51
C TRP A 8 18.79 16.03 -57.34
N ILE A 9 19.89 16.44 -57.96
CA ILE A 9 21.23 15.83 -57.80
C ILE A 9 21.69 16.04 -56.35
N GLU A 10 21.64 17.26 -55.81
CA GLU A 10 22.05 17.57 -54.45
C GLU A 10 21.26 16.74 -53.43
N LYS A 11 19.95 16.60 -53.55
CA LYS A 11 19.12 15.73 -52.69
C LYS A 11 19.49 14.28 -52.79
N SER A 12 19.83 13.80 -54.01
CA SER A 12 20.23 12.41 -54.19
C SER A 12 21.61 12.12 -53.57
N GLU A 13 22.54 13.09 -53.65
CA GLU A 13 23.87 12.97 -53.04
C GLU A 13 23.76 13.00 -51.49
N GLU A 14 22.94 13.88 -50.94
CA GLU A 14 22.68 13.92 -49.51
C GLU A 14 22.05 12.62 -48.98
N ARG A 15 21.06 12.08 -49.71
CA ARG A 15 20.47 10.77 -49.39
C ARG A 15 21.51 9.66 -49.37
N ASN A 16 22.36 9.60 -50.39
CA ASN A 16 23.42 8.59 -50.48
C ASN A 16 24.44 8.73 -49.33
N ARG A 17 24.79 9.95 -48.96
CA ARG A 17 25.67 10.22 -47.80
C ARG A 17 25.05 9.70 -46.50
N ARG A 18 23.76 10.00 -46.26
CA ARG A 18 23.02 9.49 -45.08
C ARG A 18 22.99 7.96 -45.07
N ILE A 19 22.69 7.32 -46.19
CA ILE A 19 22.71 5.86 -46.30
C ILE A 19 24.07 5.28 -45.90
N GLN A 20 25.16 5.87 -46.39
CA GLN A 20 26.49 5.39 -46.06
C GLN A 20 26.84 5.59 -44.58
N GLN A 21 26.49 6.71 -44.01
CA GLN A 21 26.67 7.03 -42.59
C GLN A 21 25.89 6.08 -41.69
N LEU A 22 24.59 5.96 -41.90
CA LEU A 22 23.71 5.04 -41.12
C LEU A 22 24.15 3.58 -41.28
N ARG A 23 24.61 3.19 -42.47
CA ARG A 23 25.14 1.85 -42.71
C ARG A 23 26.38 1.56 -41.88
N ASN A 24 27.29 2.53 -41.77
CA ASN A 24 28.47 2.39 -40.92
C ASN A 24 28.09 2.29 -39.45
N GLU A 25 27.19 3.16 -38.95
CA GLU A 25 26.73 3.12 -37.58
C GLU A 25 26.00 1.79 -37.23
N VAL A 26 25.10 1.32 -38.09
CA VAL A 26 24.40 0.05 -37.87
C VAL A 26 25.38 -1.13 -37.88
N THR A 27 26.37 -1.13 -38.80
CA THR A 27 27.38 -2.18 -38.88
C THR A 27 28.24 -2.23 -37.62
N GLU A 28 28.65 -1.07 -37.11
CA GLU A 28 29.43 -0.93 -35.86
C GLU A 28 28.61 -1.33 -34.62
N ILE A 29 27.38 -0.82 -34.50
CA ILE A 29 26.50 -1.09 -33.37
C ILE A 29 26.18 -2.59 -33.29
N MET A 30 25.84 -3.20 -34.41
CA MET A 30 25.41 -4.60 -34.52
C MET A 30 26.54 -5.60 -34.73
N GLU A 31 27.78 -5.14 -34.89
CA GLU A 31 28.99 -5.94 -35.17
C GLU A 31 28.79 -6.88 -36.38
N LEU A 32 28.22 -6.33 -37.46
CA LEU A 32 27.87 -7.10 -38.65
C LEU A 32 29.06 -7.23 -39.59
N ASN A 33 29.36 -8.44 -40.05
CA ASN A 33 30.32 -8.67 -41.16
C ASN A 33 29.68 -8.35 -42.52
N VAL A 34 28.38 -8.69 -42.68
CA VAL A 34 27.61 -8.44 -43.90
C VAL A 34 26.21 -7.99 -43.53
N MET A 35 25.73 -6.93 -44.16
CA MET A 35 24.39 -6.39 -43.93
C MET A 35 23.36 -7.15 -44.79
N ASP A 36 22.43 -7.82 -44.16
CA ASP A 36 21.32 -8.50 -44.83
C ASP A 36 20.25 -7.53 -45.35
N VAL A 37 19.27 -8.05 -46.08
CA VAL A 37 18.18 -7.25 -46.68
C VAL A 37 17.38 -6.48 -45.61
N THR A 38 17.18 -7.04 -44.44
CA THR A 38 16.34 -6.40 -43.39
C THR A 38 17.01 -5.15 -42.83
N TYR A 39 18.32 -5.15 -42.62
CA TYR A 39 19.06 -3.98 -42.19
C TYR A 39 19.19 -2.94 -43.32
N ARG A 40 19.35 -3.39 -44.58
CA ARG A 40 19.41 -2.46 -45.74
C ARG A 40 18.10 -1.67 -45.87
N MET A 41 16.95 -2.34 -45.79
CA MET A 41 15.65 -1.67 -45.86
C MET A 41 15.43 -0.70 -44.68
N LEU A 42 15.95 -1.03 -43.49
CA LEU A 42 15.91 -0.09 -42.36
C LEU A 42 16.76 1.15 -42.65
N VAL A 43 17.98 1.01 -43.12
CA VAL A 43 18.87 2.13 -43.44
C VAL A 43 18.29 3.01 -44.55
N GLU A 44 17.73 2.42 -45.61
CA GLU A 44 17.05 3.15 -46.69
C GLU A 44 15.85 3.97 -46.15
N PHE A 45 14.99 3.36 -45.34
CA PHE A 45 13.87 4.05 -44.72
C PHE A 45 14.34 5.20 -43.84
N LEU A 46 15.36 4.99 -42.99
CA LEU A 46 15.88 6.06 -42.11
C LEU A 46 16.43 7.24 -42.91
N ALA A 47 17.14 6.96 -44.02
CA ALA A 47 17.67 7.99 -44.90
C ALA A 47 16.54 8.77 -45.62
N ASP A 48 15.44 8.08 -45.99
CA ASP A 48 14.26 8.68 -46.62
C ASP A 48 13.48 9.58 -45.63
N GLU A 49 13.47 9.25 -44.34
CA GLU A 49 12.96 10.08 -43.26
C GLU A 49 13.93 11.18 -42.78
N GLU A 50 15.01 11.42 -43.53
CA GLU A 50 16.03 12.44 -43.26
C GLU A 50 16.79 12.27 -41.95
N ILE A 51 16.86 11.05 -41.40
CA ILE A 51 17.62 10.70 -40.19
C ILE A 51 19.12 10.62 -40.52
N GLU A 52 19.92 11.28 -39.68
CA GLU A 52 21.39 11.25 -39.84
C GLU A 52 22.06 10.24 -38.91
N HIS A 53 21.52 10.04 -37.72
CA HIS A 53 22.10 9.20 -36.68
C HIS A 53 21.10 8.21 -36.05
N ILE A 54 21.58 7.02 -35.64
CA ILE A 54 20.77 6.02 -34.93
C ILE A 54 20.24 6.54 -33.58
N SER A 55 20.89 7.53 -33.01
CA SER A 55 20.40 8.22 -31.79
C SER A 55 18.99 8.79 -31.94
N GLU A 56 18.63 9.23 -33.14
CA GLU A 56 17.34 9.86 -33.46
C GLU A 56 16.18 8.87 -33.59
N MET A 57 16.49 7.56 -33.66
CA MET A 57 15.45 6.53 -33.69
C MET A 57 14.62 6.58 -32.40
N ASP A 58 13.30 6.78 -32.56
CA ASP A 58 12.31 6.81 -31.48
C ASP A 58 11.08 5.95 -31.80
N TYR A 59 10.07 6.01 -30.93
CA TYR A 59 8.83 5.27 -31.13
C TYR A 59 7.98 5.83 -32.28
N ILE A 60 8.01 7.14 -32.54
CA ILE A 60 7.28 7.77 -33.66
C ILE A 60 7.82 7.23 -34.98
N LEU A 61 9.13 7.25 -35.12
CA LEU A 61 9.81 6.72 -36.30
C LEU A 61 9.56 5.21 -36.49
N ARG A 62 9.52 4.46 -35.38
CA ARG A 62 9.12 3.05 -35.39
C ARG A 62 7.72 2.85 -35.96
N LYS A 63 6.77 3.72 -35.61
CA LYS A 63 5.41 3.67 -36.14
C LYS A 63 5.34 3.99 -37.63
N LYS A 64 6.10 4.97 -38.09
CA LYS A 64 6.25 5.26 -39.52
C LYS A 64 6.84 4.06 -40.26
N TYR A 65 7.86 3.42 -39.70
CA TYR A 65 8.44 2.22 -40.27
C TYR A 65 7.46 1.04 -40.35
N GLU A 66 6.58 0.89 -39.34
CA GLU A 66 5.52 -0.12 -39.36
C GLU A 66 4.56 0.09 -40.54
N VAL A 67 4.13 1.34 -40.78
CA VAL A 67 3.26 1.71 -41.90
C VAL A 67 4.00 1.45 -43.24
N TYR A 68 5.22 1.98 -43.38
CA TYR A 68 6.06 1.79 -44.58
C TYR A 68 6.23 0.32 -44.95
N MET A 69 6.53 -0.51 -43.95
CA MET A 69 6.68 -1.96 -44.17
C MET A 69 5.36 -2.65 -44.51
N SER A 70 4.24 -2.20 -43.95
CA SER A 70 2.90 -2.77 -44.23
C SER A 70 2.45 -2.55 -45.68
N GLU A 71 2.97 -1.50 -46.34
CA GLU A 71 2.72 -1.22 -47.77
C GLU A 71 3.57 -2.07 -48.70
N LEU A 72 4.80 -2.44 -48.25
CA LEU A 72 5.78 -3.14 -49.10
C LEU A 72 5.71 -4.66 -48.99
N ILE A 73 5.30 -5.21 -47.83
CA ILE A 73 5.38 -6.65 -47.59
C ILE A 73 4.10 -7.18 -46.93
N LYS A 74 3.95 -8.51 -46.93
CA LYS A 74 2.81 -9.18 -46.27
C LYS A 74 2.82 -8.93 -44.77
N GLU A 75 1.68 -8.63 -44.21
CA GLU A 75 1.45 -8.31 -42.77
C GLU A 75 2.19 -9.26 -41.80
N LYS A 76 2.18 -10.58 -42.09
CA LYS A 76 2.88 -11.59 -41.27
C LYS A 76 4.40 -11.36 -41.17
N SER A 77 5.00 -10.66 -42.12
CA SER A 77 6.45 -10.42 -42.19
C SER A 77 6.85 -9.10 -41.53
N VAL A 78 5.93 -8.14 -41.37
CA VAL A 78 6.19 -6.81 -40.77
C VAL A 78 6.84 -6.96 -39.39
N SER A 79 6.35 -7.86 -38.55
CA SER A 79 6.88 -8.10 -37.20
C SER A 79 8.38 -8.48 -37.18
N ARG A 80 8.92 -9.07 -38.25
CA ARG A 80 10.34 -9.38 -38.36
C ARG A 80 11.18 -8.11 -38.54
N TYR A 81 10.73 -7.20 -39.39
CA TYR A 81 11.42 -5.94 -39.65
C TYR A 81 11.35 -4.99 -38.43
N LEU A 82 10.22 -4.93 -37.77
CA LEU A 82 10.09 -4.17 -36.52
C LEU A 82 11.00 -4.70 -35.40
N ARG A 83 11.22 -6.02 -35.33
CA ARG A 83 12.20 -6.58 -34.40
C ARG A 83 13.63 -6.12 -34.70
N ILE A 84 13.99 -5.96 -35.98
CA ILE A 84 15.31 -5.44 -36.36
C ILE A 84 15.43 -3.97 -35.95
N PHE A 85 14.40 -3.15 -36.22
CA PHE A 85 14.34 -1.77 -35.76
C PHE A 85 14.56 -1.67 -34.25
N ASP A 86 13.77 -2.44 -33.50
CA ASP A 86 13.84 -2.47 -32.03
C ASP A 86 15.24 -2.92 -31.56
N LYS A 87 15.81 -3.94 -32.20
CA LYS A 87 17.12 -4.50 -31.86
C LYS A 87 18.27 -3.50 -32.09
N VAL A 88 18.26 -2.78 -33.21
CA VAL A 88 19.26 -1.74 -33.49
C VAL A 88 19.20 -0.63 -32.42
N LYS A 89 18.00 -0.14 -32.09
CA LYS A 89 17.86 0.88 -31.05
C LYS A 89 18.27 0.38 -29.65
N GLN A 90 17.93 -0.86 -29.32
CA GLN A 90 18.33 -1.46 -28.03
C GLN A 90 19.84 -1.62 -27.91
N GLU A 91 20.54 -2.09 -28.98
CA GLU A 91 21.98 -2.23 -28.97
C GLU A 91 22.69 -0.86 -28.95
N TYR A 92 22.15 0.14 -29.63
CA TYR A 92 22.61 1.54 -29.49
C TYR A 92 22.56 1.98 -28.03
N ILE A 93 21.40 1.84 -27.36
CA ILE A 93 21.23 2.22 -25.96
C ILE A 93 22.21 1.42 -25.08
N ARG A 94 22.35 0.10 -25.28
CA ARG A 94 23.23 -0.77 -24.51
C ARG A 94 24.70 -0.31 -24.57
N LYS A 95 25.20 0.01 -25.75
CA LYS A 95 26.57 0.53 -25.92
C LYS A 95 26.72 1.95 -25.35
N ARG A 96 25.70 2.79 -25.51
CA ARG A 96 25.76 4.18 -25.07
C ARG A 96 25.81 4.32 -23.55
N ILE A 97 25.06 3.51 -22.80
CA ILE A 97 25.00 3.54 -21.32
C ILE A 97 26.31 3.07 -20.64
N GLU A 98 27.26 2.50 -21.36
CA GLU A 98 28.59 2.16 -20.83
C GLU A 98 29.34 3.42 -20.39
N THR A 99 29.10 4.55 -21.04
CA THR A 99 29.70 5.85 -20.69
C THR A 99 28.82 6.66 -19.73
N PRO A 100 29.42 7.49 -18.82
CA PRO A 100 28.63 8.35 -17.93
C PRO A 100 27.73 9.33 -18.68
N MET A 101 28.23 9.92 -19.78
CA MET A 101 27.46 10.85 -20.62
C MET A 101 26.28 10.14 -21.29
N GLY A 102 26.52 8.95 -21.86
CA GLY A 102 25.46 8.17 -22.49
C GLY A 102 24.37 7.69 -21.51
N ARG A 103 24.72 7.45 -20.24
CA ARG A 103 23.70 7.18 -19.21
C ARG A 103 22.77 8.36 -18.99
N LEU A 104 23.28 9.59 -19.01
CA LEU A 104 22.45 10.81 -18.90
C LEU A 104 21.58 11.01 -20.14
N GLU A 105 22.14 10.78 -21.35
CA GLU A 105 21.40 10.92 -22.61
C GLU A 105 20.28 9.88 -22.77
N CYS A 106 20.51 8.65 -22.33
CA CYS A 106 19.54 7.57 -22.39
C CYS A 106 18.61 7.51 -21.16
N GLN A 107 18.74 8.44 -20.21
CA GLN A 107 17.88 8.49 -19.04
C GLN A 107 16.43 8.81 -19.42
N TRP A 108 15.52 8.01 -18.95
CA TRP A 108 14.11 8.26 -19.14
C TRP A 108 13.65 9.54 -18.43
N THR A 109 12.76 10.27 -19.08
CA THR A 109 12.15 11.47 -18.54
C THR A 109 10.71 11.61 -19.06
N TYR A 110 9.83 12.15 -18.23
CA TYR A 110 8.45 12.45 -18.62
C TYR A 110 8.28 13.71 -19.46
N LYS A 111 9.36 14.48 -19.68
CA LYS A 111 9.29 15.78 -20.37
C LYS A 111 9.19 15.59 -21.88
N ASN A 112 8.02 15.87 -22.45
CA ASN A 112 7.75 15.93 -23.88
C ASN A 112 8.30 14.74 -24.68
N THR A 113 8.10 13.53 -24.17
CA THR A 113 8.60 12.29 -24.78
C THR A 113 7.51 11.24 -24.88
N ILE A 114 7.66 10.35 -25.88
CA ILE A 114 6.94 9.09 -25.94
C ILE A 114 7.90 8.01 -25.47
N LEU A 115 7.58 7.39 -24.34
CA LEU A 115 8.38 6.31 -23.77
C LEU A 115 7.86 4.96 -24.27
N PHE A 116 8.78 4.14 -24.73
CA PHE A 116 8.51 2.76 -25.13
C PHE A 116 9.36 1.82 -24.28
N ILE A 117 8.72 1.03 -23.40
CA ILE A 117 9.43 0.21 -22.39
C ILE A 117 10.59 -0.61 -22.97
N PRO A 118 10.52 -1.22 -24.18
CA PRO A 118 11.65 -1.89 -24.78
C PRO A 118 12.89 -1.02 -25.04
N TYR A 119 12.80 0.32 -24.98
CA TYR A 119 13.91 1.27 -25.11
C TYR A 119 14.41 1.80 -23.77
N HIS A 120 14.08 1.11 -22.67
CA HIS A 120 14.55 1.46 -21.35
C HIS A 120 16.07 1.30 -21.22
N SER A 121 16.72 2.19 -20.45
CA SER A 121 18.17 2.12 -20.20
C SER A 121 18.55 0.92 -19.32
N ASP A 122 17.67 0.47 -18.39
CA ASP A 122 17.90 -0.74 -17.61
C ASP A 122 17.61 -2.01 -18.43
N GLN A 123 18.66 -2.75 -18.74
CA GLN A 123 18.58 -4.00 -19.50
C GLN A 123 17.74 -5.10 -18.82
N LYS A 124 17.64 -5.10 -17.48
CA LYS A 124 16.77 -6.04 -16.77
C LYS A 124 15.31 -5.79 -17.11
N ILE A 125 14.91 -4.52 -17.20
CA ILE A 125 13.55 -4.12 -17.59
C ILE A 125 13.30 -4.52 -19.05
N VAL A 126 14.22 -4.23 -19.95
CA VAL A 126 14.11 -4.60 -21.38
C VAL A 126 13.91 -6.11 -21.56
N LEU A 127 14.77 -6.93 -20.97
CA LEU A 127 14.67 -8.39 -21.02
C LEU A 127 13.36 -8.91 -20.41
N SER A 128 12.86 -8.24 -19.39
CA SER A 128 11.63 -8.63 -18.68
C SER A 128 10.35 -8.47 -19.52
N VAL A 129 10.38 -7.63 -20.56
CA VAL A 129 9.22 -7.36 -21.44
C VAL A 129 9.36 -7.99 -22.83
N GLU A 130 10.47 -8.64 -23.13
CA GLU A 130 10.75 -9.23 -24.45
C GLU A 130 9.67 -10.22 -24.91
N ARG A 131 9.13 -11.02 -23.98
CA ARG A 131 8.12 -12.06 -24.25
C ARG A 131 6.68 -11.57 -24.21
N VAL A 132 6.43 -10.31 -23.89
CA VAL A 132 5.07 -9.77 -23.79
C VAL A 132 4.48 -9.56 -25.18
N LYS A 133 3.36 -10.24 -25.45
CA LYS A 133 2.70 -10.20 -26.77
C LYS A 133 1.96 -8.90 -27.02
N ASN A 134 1.25 -8.37 -26.00
CA ASN A 134 0.50 -7.12 -26.13
C ASN A 134 1.38 -5.94 -25.73
N ARG A 135 1.83 -5.18 -26.72
CA ARG A 135 2.72 -4.02 -26.55
C ARG A 135 1.99 -2.69 -26.42
N SER A 136 0.66 -2.66 -26.51
CA SER A 136 -0.12 -1.40 -26.38
C SER A 136 0.11 -0.69 -25.05
N ASN A 137 0.25 -1.44 -23.94
CA ASN A 137 0.51 -0.88 -22.61
C ASN A 137 2.00 -0.58 -22.33
N MET A 138 2.86 -0.73 -23.33
CA MET A 138 4.30 -0.43 -23.23
C MET A 138 4.65 0.97 -23.73
N VAL A 139 3.69 1.66 -24.31
CA VAL A 139 3.87 3.00 -24.87
C VAL A 139 3.24 4.02 -23.95
N TRP A 140 3.99 5.03 -23.55
CA TRP A 140 3.58 6.09 -22.65
C TRP A 140 3.81 7.44 -23.32
N ASP A 141 2.74 8.09 -23.74
CA ASP A 141 2.79 9.36 -24.42
C ASP A 141 2.61 10.52 -23.43
N PHE A 142 3.72 11.16 -23.09
CA PHE A 142 3.76 12.36 -22.24
C PHE A 142 3.77 13.68 -23.03
N GLN A 143 3.73 13.64 -24.36
CA GLN A 143 3.60 14.84 -25.19
C GLN A 143 2.21 15.45 -25.10
N ILE A 144 1.20 14.62 -24.82
CA ILE A 144 -0.19 15.06 -24.75
C ILE A 144 -0.36 16.13 -23.68
N ASP A 145 -1.06 17.21 -24.03
CA ASP A 145 -1.30 18.33 -23.12
C ASP A 145 -2.05 17.91 -21.86
N SER A 146 -1.42 18.09 -20.72
CA SER A 146 -1.96 17.80 -19.39
C SER A 146 -1.01 18.35 -18.31
N SER A 147 -1.43 18.31 -17.04
CA SER A 147 -0.64 18.79 -15.91
C SER A 147 0.75 18.13 -15.84
N GLU A 148 1.80 18.92 -15.85
CA GLU A 148 3.19 18.45 -15.70
C GLU A 148 3.42 17.73 -14.36
N LYS A 149 2.74 18.17 -13.31
CA LYS A 149 2.79 17.52 -12.00
C LYS A 149 2.19 16.11 -12.05
N MET A 150 1.03 15.97 -12.68
CA MET A 150 0.38 14.68 -12.86
C MET A 150 1.20 13.76 -13.75
N LYS A 151 1.77 14.25 -14.85
CA LYS A 151 2.67 13.47 -15.73
C LYS A 151 3.86 12.90 -14.95
N ARG A 152 4.52 13.77 -14.16
CA ARG A 152 5.62 13.33 -13.30
C ARG A 152 5.20 12.24 -12.32
N GLN A 153 4.05 12.42 -11.68
CA GLN A 153 3.52 11.43 -10.72
C GLN A 153 3.21 10.08 -11.39
N ILE A 154 2.63 10.09 -12.61
CA ILE A 154 2.40 8.87 -13.39
C ILE A 154 3.72 8.21 -13.77
N PHE A 155 4.71 9.00 -14.18
CA PHE A 155 6.05 8.50 -14.51
C PHE A 155 6.71 7.85 -13.29
N ASP A 156 6.68 8.50 -12.13
CA ASP A 156 7.22 7.95 -10.88
C ASP A 156 6.56 6.60 -10.50
N VAL A 157 5.24 6.47 -10.74
CA VAL A 157 4.53 5.20 -10.51
C VAL A 157 4.90 4.14 -11.55
N LEU A 158 5.11 4.53 -12.81
CA LEU A 158 5.55 3.64 -13.87
C LEU A 158 6.93 3.04 -13.54
N GLU A 159 7.91 3.88 -13.22
CA GLU A 159 9.25 3.46 -12.80
C GLU A 159 9.17 2.52 -11.59
N PHE A 160 8.40 2.90 -10.57
CA PHE A 160 8.21 2.05 -9.41
C PHE A 160 7.66 0.65 -9.75
N ILE A 161 6.69 0.57 -10.69
CA ILE A 161 6.13 -0.73 -11.11
C ILE A 161 7.19 -1.54 -11.86
N LEU A 162 7.97 -0.92 -12.73
CA LEU A 162 9.00 -1.59 -13.51
C LEU A 162 10.14 -2.13 -12.64
N GLU A 163 10.54 -1.40 -11.62
CA GLU A 163 11.63 -1.77 -10.70
C GLU A 163 11.22 -2.79 -9.62
N ASN A 164 10.01 -2.68 -9.08
CA ASN A 164 9.62 -3.41 -7.86
C ASN A 164 8.69 -4.61 -8.09
N TYR A 165 8.18 -4.79 -9.31
CA TYR A 165 7.36 -5.95 -9.64
C TYR A 165 8.08 -6.86 -10.63
N GLU A 166 8.27 -8.12 -10.24
CA GLU A 166 8.79 -9.15 -11.14
C GLU A 166 7.90 -9.33 -12.38
N PRO A 167 8.49 -9.76 -13.53
CA PRO A 167 7.76 -10.07 -14.74
C PRO A 167 6.66 -11.10 -14.48
N SER A 168 5.42 -10.64 -14.44
CA SER A 168 4.28 -11.48 -14.08
C SER A 168 2.97 -10.88 -14.58
N ARG A 169 1.92 -11.69 -14.56
CA ARG A 169 0.55 -11.21 -14.83
C ARG A 169 0.14 -10.05 -13.90
N VAL A 170 0.67 -10.01 -12.67
CA VAL A 170 0.37 -8.93 -11.71
C VAL A 170 0.96 -7.61 -12.20
N ARG A 171 2.23 -7.62 -12.67
CA ARG A 171 2.89 -6.43 -13.25
C ARG A 171 2.15 -5.95 -14.50
N GLU A 172 1.77 -6.84 -15.41
CA GLU A 172 0.99 -6.48 -16.60
C GLU A 172 -0.34 -5.83 -16.25
N GLN A 173 -1.04 -6.35 -15.23
CA GLN A 173 -2.29 -5.76 -14.74
C GLN A 173 -2.07 -4.36 -14.13
N LYS A 174 -0.95 -4.15 -13.42
CA LYS A 174 -0.58 -2.83 -12.87
C LYS A 174 -0.28 -1.82 -13.98
N LEU A 175 0.49 -2.21 -14.98
CA LEU A 175 0.78 -1.36 -16.14
C LEU A 175 -0.51 -1.02 -16.92
N THR A 176 -1.38 -2.01 -17.18
CA THR A 176 -2.68 -1.77 -17.81
C THR A 176 -3.54 -0.81 -16.98
N GLY A 177 -3.61 -1.04 -15.66
CA GLY A 177 -4.37 -0.17 -14.76
C GLY A 177 -3.83 1.26 -14.74
N LEU A 178 -2.50 1.42 -14.69
CA LEU A 178 -1.86 2.74 -14.70
C LEU A 178 -2.09 3.47 -16.04
N HIS A 179 -2.05 2.76 -17.17
CA HIS A 179 -2.32 3.34 -18.48
C HIS A 179 -3.76 3.89 -18.58
N ILE A 180 -4.74 3.11 -18.12
CA ILE A 180 -6.14 3.54 -18.09
C ILE A 180 -6.34 4.70 -17.10
N PHE A 181 -5.63 4.66 -15.96
CA PHE A 181 -5.68 5.73 -14.97
C PHE A 181 -5.05 7.03 -15.48
N TYR A 182 -3.94 6.95 -16.21
CA TYR A 182 -3.32 8.10 -16.88
C TYR A 182 -4.29 8.74 -17.89
N GLU A 183 -4.94 7.93 -18.72
CA GLU A 183 -5.97 8.41 -19.65
C GLU A 183 -7.13 9.12 -18.92
N PHE A 184 -7.61 8.52 -17.83
CA PHE A 184 -8.63 9.12 -16.98
C PHE A 184 -8.17 10.46 -16.39
N CYS A 185 -6.97 10.52 -15.83
CA CYS A 185 -6.41 11.76 -15.25
C CYS A 185 -6.34 12.88 -16.29
N ARG A 186 -5.97 12.58 -17.53
CA ARG A 186 -5.95 13.55 -18.63
C ARG A 186 -7.34 14.04 -18.98
N LEU A 187 -8.30 13.12 -19.18
CA LEU A 187 -9.68 13.48 -19.56
C LEU A 187 -10.39 14.29 -18.46
N ARG A 188 -10.11 14.02 -17.20
CA ARG A 188 -10.69 14.73 -16.05
C ARG A 188 -9.84 15.91 -15.57
N LYS A 189 -8.76 16.24 -16.28
CA LYS A 189 -7.84 17.34 -15.94
C LYS A 189 -7.35 17.29 -14.50
N ILE A 190 -7.01 16.08 -14.02
CA ILE A 190 -6.42 15.89 -12.69
C ILE A 190 -5.04 16.53 -12.67
N GLU A 191 -4.81 17.44 -11.74
CA GLU A 191 -3.55 18.17 -11.62
C GLU A 191 -2.58 17.46 -10.66
N ASP A 192 -3.11 16.84 -9.60
CA ASP A 192 -2.32 16.23 -8.53
C ASP A 192 -2.99 14.97 -7.98
N ILE A 193 -2.34 13.83 -8.15
CA ILE A 193 -2.82 12.52 -7.66
C ILE A 193 -2.92 12.48 -6.13
N ASN A 194 -2.05 13.21 -5.41
CA ASN A 194 -2.10 13.29 -3.95
C ASN A 194 -3.36 14.02 -3.43
N CYS A 195 -3.97 14.87 -4.27
CA CYS A 195 -5.17 15.63 -3.93
C CYS A 195 -6.45 15.01 -4.53
N LEU A 196 -6.38 13.77 -5.02
CA LEU A 196 -7.52 13.08 -5.62
C LEU A 196 -8.68 12.97 -4.62
N GLU A 197 -9.86 13.47 -5.02
CA GLU A 197 -11.08 13.45 -4.22
C GLU A 197 -11.84 12.12 -4.32
N GLN A 198 -12.76 11.87 -3.39
CA GLN A 198 -13.59 10.66 -3.41
C GLN A 198 -14.46 10.59 -4.68
N VAL A 199 -15.08 11.69 -5.07
CA VAL A 199 -15.91 11.78 -6.28
C VAL A 199 -15.11 11.40 -7.54
N GLN A 200 -13.83 11.79 -7.62
CA GLN A 200 -12.97 11.43 -8.74
C GLN A 200 -12.58 9.95 -8.74
N GLU A 201 -12.44 9.32 -7.56
CA GLU A 201 -12.23 7.88 -7.47
C GLU A 201 -13.49 7.09 -7.89
N GLU A 202 -14.67 7.57 -7.53
CA GLU A 202 -15.96 7.00 -7.99
C GLU A 202 -16.14 7.19 -9.50
N ASP A 203 -15.81 8.36 -10.04
CA ASP A 203 -15.79 8.64 -11.48
C ASP A 203 -14.84 7.68 -12.24
N PHE A 204 -13.67 7.37 -11.65
CA PHE A 204 -12.76 6.38 -12.23
C PHE A 204 -13.36 4.98 -12.26
N GLN A 205 -14.15 4.62 -11.26
CA GLN A 205 -14.87 3.35 -11.26
C GLN A 205 -15.88 3.28 -12.41
N ILE A 206 -16.68 4.33 -12.59
CA ILE A 206 -17.63 4.44 -13.72
C ILE A 206 -16.89 4.42 -15.07
N PHE A 207 -15.73 5.07 -15.15
CA PHE A 207 -14.89 5.06 -16.34
C PHE A 207 -14.38 3.65 -16.68
N LEU A 208 -14.00 2.85 -15.67
CA LEU A 208 -13.61 1.45 -15.84
C LEU A 208 -14.78 0.57 -16.29
N GLU A 209 -16.00 0.81 -15.78
CA GLU A 209 -17.21 0.07 -16.16
C GLU A 209 -17.53 0.21 -17.64
N ARG A 210 -17.32 1.40 -18.20
CA ARG A 210 -17.52 1.65 -19.64
C ARG A 210 -16.48 0.97 -20.53
N LYS A 211 -15.27 0.70 -20.01
CA LYS A 211 -14.16 0.12 -20.78
C LYS A 211 -14.02 -1.39 -20.62
N ILE A 212 -14.50 -1.95 -19.52
CA ILE A 212 -14.21 -3.33 -19.14
C ILE A 212 -15.46 -4.00 -18.57
N GLU A 213 -15.95 -5.01 -19.26
CA GLU A 213 -17.15 -5.75 -18.87
C GLU A 213 -16.94 -6.62 -17.62
N ASN A 214 -15.77 -7.25 -17.48
CA ASN A 214 -15.50 -8.20 -16.41
C ASN A 214 -15.22 -7.49 -15.07
N GLU A 215 -16.11 -7.69 -14.09
CA GLU A 215 -16.05 -7.08 -12.75
C GLU A 215 -14.77 -7.44 -11.97
N GLN A 216 -14.35 -8.70 -11.99
CA GLN A 216 -13.13 -9.11 -11.28
C GLN A 216 -11.89 -8.41 -11.86
N ARG A 217 -11.87 -8.20 -13.18
CA ARG A 217 -10.81 -7.44 -13.85
C ARG A 217 -10.88 -5.97 -13.46
N ARG A 218 -12.05 -5.35 -13.42
CA ARG A 218 -12.23 -3.96 -12.94
C ARG A 218 -11.69 -3.78 -11.53
N ASN A 219 -12.07 -4.66 -10.58
CA ASN A 219 -11.61 -4.58 -9.19
C ASN A 219 -10.08 -4.67 -9.06
N ARG A 220 -9.42 -5.51 -9.88
CA ARG A 220 -7.96 -5.58 -9.92
C ARG A 220 -7.33 -4.29 -10.46
N LEU A 221 -7.87 -3.73 -11.53
CA LEU A 221 -7.36 -2.49 -12.14
C LEU A 221 -7.64 -1.27 -11.27
N ARG A 222 -8.78 -1.21 -10.57
CA ARG A 222 -9.09 -0.16 -9.60
C ARG A 222 -8.02 0.00 -8.52
N SER A 223 -7.38 -1.11 -8.12
CA SER A 223 -6.33 -1.09 -7.11
C SER A 223 -5.12 -0.19 -7.46
N ILE A 224 -5.02 0.26 -8.71
CA ILE A 224 -3.94 1.15 -9.17
C ILE A 224 -4.03 2.53 -8.54
N VAL A 225 -5.24 3.06 -8.29
CA VAL A 225 -5.44 4.38 -7.68
C VAL A 225 -4.77 4.43 -6.30
N GLY A 226 -5.02 3.42 -5.47
CA GLY A 226 -4.39 3.33 -4.15
C GLY A 226 -2.86 3.18 -4.22
N LEU A 227 -2.34 2.44 -5.21
CA LEU A 227 -0.90 2.33 -5.44
C LEU A 227 -0.32 3.68 -5.89
N ALA A 228 -0.94 4.36 -6.86
CA ALA A 228 -0.50 5.64 -7.36
C ALA A 228 -0.46 6.69 -6.23
N CYS A 229 -1.54 6.83 -5.46
CA CYS A 229 -1.58 7.74 -4.30
C CYS A 229 -0.48 7.43 -3.27
N ARG A 230 -0.20 6.15 -3.01
CA ARG A 230 0.85 5.76 -2.07
C ARG A 230 2.23 6.14 -2.58
N ILE A 231 2.57 5.75 -3.80
CA ILE A 231 3.89 6.01 -4.38
C ILE A 231 4.15 7.50 -4.49
N THR A 232 3.21 8.26 -5.06
CA THR A 232 3.35 9.71 -5.22
C THR A 232 3.48 10.44 -3.88
N PHE A 233 2.80 9.96 -2.81
CA PHE A 233 2.96 10.52 -1.47
C PHE A 233 4.35 10.21 -0.89
N LEU A 234 4.82 8.97 -1.03
CA LEU A 234 6.07 8.52 -0.43
C LEU A 234 7.31 9.13 -1.10
N GLN A 235 7.26 9.36 -2.41
CA GLN A 235 8.38 9.90 -3.17
C GLN A 235 8.59 11.41 -3.01
N THR A 236 7.62 12.15 -2.45
CA THR A 236 7.83 13.57 -2.16
C THR A 236 8.96 13.77 -1.15
N LYS A 237 9.78 14.82 -1.29
CA LYS A 237 10.87 15.14 -0.33
C LYS A 237 10.31 15.44 1.05
N GLU A 238 9.25 16.23 1.12
CA GLU A 238 8.57 16.63 2.35
C GLU A 238 7.21 15.94 2.47
N ILE A 239 6.65 15.96 3.70
CA ILE A 239 5.32 15.45 3.94
C ILE A 239 4.30 16.38 3.30
N ARG A 240 3.47 15.85 2.41
CA ARG A 240 2.36 16.57 1.78
C ARG A 240 1.15 16.59 2.74
N TRP A 241 1.12 17.61 3.59
CA TRP A 241 0.03 17.79 4.56
C TRP A 241 -1.32 18.13 3.94
N ASP A 242 -1.33 18.60 2.70
CA ASP A 242 -2.51 18.89 1.88
C ASP A 242 -3.06 17.66 1.14
N ALA A 243 -2.33 16.53 1.15
CA ALA A 243 -2.77 15.31 0.50
C ALA A 243 -4.05 14.75 1.14
N THR A 244 -4.95 14.22 0.32
CA THR A 244 -6.21 13.62 0.78
C THR A 244 -6.03 12.29 1.48
N ILE A 245 -4.89 11.63 1.31
CA ILE A 245 -4.49 10.42 2.03
C ILE A 245 -3.06 10.57 2.54
N TRP A 246 -2.86 10.30 3.82
CA TRP A 246 -1.54 10.22 4.42
C TRP A 246 -1.14 8.78 4.68
N TYR A 247 0.05 8.38 4.22
CA TYR A 247 0.63 7.06 4.48
C TYR A 247 1.63 7.18 5.63
N LEU A 248 1.33 6.50 6.75
CA LEU A 248 2.05 6.69 8.01
C LEU A 248 3.49 6.17 7.98
N GLU A 249 3.85 5.33 7.04
CA GLU A 249 5.23 4.87 6.83
C GLU A 249 6.22 6.00 6.50
N LYS A 250 5.73 7.15 5.99
CA LYS A 250 6.55 8.34 5.73
C LYS A 250 6.87 9.13 7.00
N PHE A 251 6.07 8.92 8.06
CA PHE A 251 6.21 9.68 9.29
C PHE A 251 7.21 9.01 10.23
N LYS A 252 8.06 9.79 10.88
CA LYS A 252 9.00 9.30 11.90
C LYS A 252 8.29 9.09 13.24
N ILE A 253 7.35 8.13 13.29
CA ILE A 253 6.56 7.83 14.48
C ILE A 253 7.40 6.94 15.41
N PRO A 254 7.55 7.29 16.71
CA PRO A 254 8.20 6.42 17.70
C PRO A 254 7.56 5.03 17.76
N LYS A 255 8.39 3.98 17.84
CA LYS A 255 7.93 2.58 17.86
C LYS A 255 6.95 2.28 19.01
N GLU A 256 7.11 2.99 20.13
CA GLU A 256 6.28 2.88 21.33
C GLU A 256 4.82 3.35 21.09
N ARG A 257 4.59 4.13 20.04
CA ARG A 257 3.26 4.58 19.62
C ARG A 257 2.59 3.65 18.62
N LEU A 258 3.34 2.71 18.06
CA LEU A 258 2.86 1.78 17.04
C LEU A 258 2.44 0.45 17.65
N ASN A 259 1.39 -0.16 17.07
CA ASN A 259 1.02 -1.54 17.36
C ASN A 259 1.35 -2.42 16.14
N PRO A 260 2.43 -3.21 16.16
CA PRO A 260 2.81 -4.02 15.01
C PRO A 260 1.77 -5.09 14.61
N SER A 261 0.94 -5.55 15.56
CA SER A 261 -0.11 -6.54 15.28
C SER A 261 -1.40 -5.95 14.71
N ASP A 262 -1.51 -4.62 14.67
CA ASP A 262 -2.65 -3.87 14.15
C ASP A 262 -2.18 -2.49 13.66
N PRO A 263 -1.34 -2.46 12.62
CA PRO A 263 -0.76 -1.21 12.13
C PRO A 263 -1.82 -0.36 11.43
N VAL A 264 -1.80 0.94 11.73
CA VAL A 264 -2.51 1.94 10.94
C VAL A 264 -1.59 2.34 9.80
N GLU A 265 -1.89 1.89 8.59
CA GLU A 265 -1.05 2.17 7.42
C GLU A 265 -1.31 3.55 6.82
N ARG A 266 -2.58 4.00 6.85
CA ARG A 266 -3.00 5.25 6.20
C ARG A 266 -4.15 5.94 6.93
N ILE A 267 -4.24 7.26 6.71
CA ILE A 267 -5.34 8.12 7.15
C ILE A 267 -5.94 8.77 5.89
N SER A 268 -7.24 8.57 5.65
CA SER A 268 -7.95 9.13 4.47
C SER A 268 -8.95 10.19 4.89
N PHE A 269 -8.76 11.39 4.35
CA PHE A 269 -9.61 12.55 4.59
C PHE A 269 -10.70 12.73 3.51
N ARG A 270 -10.75 11.86 2.51
CA ARG A 270 -11.61 11.99 1.32
C ARG A 270 -13.11 12.04 1.63
N GLU A 271 -13.53 11.40 2.73
CA GLU A 271 -14.93 11.41 3.13
C GLU A 271 -15.42 12.76 3.68
N VAL A 272 -14.50 13.69 4.00
CA VAL A 272 -14.84 15.05 4.41
C VAL A 272 -14.83 15.94 3.16
N LEU A 273 -16.00 16.12 2.55
CA LEU A 273 -16.13 16.79 1.26
C LEU A 273 -15.84 18.30 1.33
N HIS A 274 -16.25 18.97 2.43
CA HIS A 274 -16.02 20.39 2.59
C HIS A 274 -14.52 20.69 2.80
N PRO A 275 -13.86 21.48 1.91
CA PRO A 275 -12.41 21.67 1.94
C PRO A 275 -11.87 22.30 3.23
N GLU A 276 -12.60 23.27 3.81
CA GLU A 276 -12.20 23.92 5.07
C GLU A 276 -12.28 22.95 6.25
N ASN A 277 -13.36 22.17 6.36
CA ASN A 277 -13.52 21.17 7.40
C ASN A 277 -12.40 20.11 7.32
N ARG A 278 -12.09 19.67 6.10
CA ARG A 278 -10.98 18.73 5.85
C ARG A 278 -9.63 19.34 6.26
N LYS A 279 -9.36 20.58 5.91
CA LYS A 279 -8.13 21.27 6.30
C LYS A 279 -7.98 21.34 7.82
N LEU A 280 -9.03 21.71 8.54
CA LEU A 280 -9.02 21.75 10.01
C LEU A 280 -8.78 20.37 10.63
N LEU A 281 -9.37 19.32 10.06
CA LEU A 281 -9.10 17.95 10.49
C LEU A 281 -7.65 17.54 10.23
N GLN A 282 -7.09 17.92 9.08
CA GLN A 282 -5.67 17.69 8.76
C GLN A 282 -4.75 18.41 9.76
N GLU A 283 -5.04 19.65 10.11
CA GLU A 283 -4.26 20.38 11.11
C GLU A 283 -4.33 19.76 12.51
N TYR A 284 -5.53 19.30 12.92
CA TYR A 284 -5.69 18.56 14.17
C TYR A 284 -4.89 17.25 14.16
N MET A 285 -4.96 16.50 13.07
CA MET A 285 -4.22 15.25 12.94
C MET A 285 -2.71 15.46 12.86
N LYS A 286 -2.27 16.54 12.23
CA LYS A 286 -0.85 16.94 12.24
C LYS A 286 -0.33 17.17 13.65
N TYR A 287 -1.14 17.81 14.51
CA TYR A 287 -0.83 17.98 15.93
C TYR A 287 -0.78 16.64 16.67
N GLU A 288 -1.81 15.81 16.56
CA GLU A 288 -1.92 14.52 17.26
C GLU A 288 -0.81 13.53 16.87
N ILE A 289 -0.41 13.51 15.61
CA ILE A 289 0.66 12.63 15.11
C ILE A 289 2.04 13.19 15.49
N GLY A 290 2.25 14.49 15.30
CA GLY A 290 3.56 15.12 15.42
C GLY A 290 3.99 15.43 16.86
N ILE A 291 3.07 15.91 17.69
CA ILE A 291 3.37 16.38 19.05
C ILE A 291 2.74 15.44 20.11
N GLY A 292 1.58 14.88 19.83
CA GLY A 292 0.87 13.99 20.75
C GLY A 292 1.65 12.72 21.10
N GLU A 293 1.47 12.22 22.32
CA GLU A 293 2.13 10.99 22.82
C GLU A 293 1.25 9.74 22.75
N MET A 294 -0.02 9.89 22.34
CA MET A 294 -0.94 8.77 22.29
C MET A 294 -0.55 7.71 21.28
N ALA A 295 -0.97 6.46 21.53
CA ALA A 295 -0.83 5.38 20.57
C ALA A 295 -1.55 5.74 19.25
N ILE A 296 -0.95 5.42 18.12
CA ILE A 296 -1.50 5.76 16.80
C ILE A 296 -2.87 5.10 16.58
N SER A 297 -3.12 3.92 17.14
CA SER A 297 -4.46 3.31 17.11
C SER A 297 -5.51 4.16 17.83
N THR A 298 -5.18 4.82 18.95
CA THR A 298 -6.08 5.74 19.66
C THR A 298 -6.29 7.03 18.87
N VAL A 299 -5.21 7.58 18.28
CA VAL A 299 -5.29 8.75 17.39
C VAL A 299 -6.19 8.44 16.18
N TYR A 300 -6.06 7.25 15.60
CA TYR A 300 -6.89 6.81 14.48
C TYR A 300 -8.37 6.61 14.87
N GLU A 301 -8.65 6.13 16.08
CA GLU A 301 -10.02 6.02 16.60
C GLU A 301 -10.66 7.41 16.73
N LYS A 302 -9.97 8.38 17.34
CA LYS A 302 -10.42 9.78 17.39
C LYS A 302 -10.64 10.36 16.00
N PHE A 303 -9.68 10.12 15.08
CA PHE A 303 -9.81 10.54 13.70
C PHE A 303 -11.10 10.03 13.07
N ARG A 304 -11.41 8.73 13.20
CA ARG A 304 -12.63 8.14 12.64
C ARG A 304 -13.90 8.80 13.18
N ILE A 305 -13.93 9.09 14.48
CA ILE A 305 -15.07 9.75 15.13
C ILE A 305 -15.25 11.15 14.55
N ILE A 306 -14.20 11.96 14.55
CA ILE A 306 -14.25 13.34 14.09
C ILE A 306 -14.53 13.40 12.57
N ARG A 307 -13.93 12.51 11.79
CA ARG A 307 -14.21 12.40 10.36
C ARG A 307 -15.68 12.12 10.08
N ASN A 308 -16.30 11.20 10.82
CA ASN A 308 -17.71 10.87 10.64
C ASN A 308 -18.61 12.05 11.00
N PHE A 309 -18.26 12.81 12.05
CA PHE A 309 -18.95 14.05 12.40
C PHE A 309 -18.80 15.10 11.27
N LEU A 310 -17.58 15.34 10.81
CA LEU A 310 -17.33 16.32 9.75
C LEU A 310 -17.90 15.90 8.40
N LYS A 311 -18.00 14.61 8.12
CA LYS A 311 -18.66 14.08 6.92
C LYS A 311 -20.13 14.51 6.90
N GLU A 312 -20.88 14.29 7.97
CA GLU A 312 -22.29 14.64 8.06
C GLU A 312 -22.51 16.16 7.92
N ILE A 313 -21.65 16.96 8.56
CA ILE A 313 -21.69 18.43 8.40
C ILE A 313 -21.32 18.86 6.97
N SER A 314 -20.33 18.21 6.35
CA SER A 314 -19.88 18.54 4.99
C SER A 314 -20.92 18.20 3.94
N ASP A 315 -21.70 17.13 4.14
CA ASP A 315 -22.80 16.75 3.24
C ASP A 315 -23.90 17.85 3.23
N GLU A 316 -24.06 18.59 4.34
CA GLU A 316 -24.95 19.75 4.45
C GLU A 316 -24.28 21.08 4.05
N GLN A 317 -23.06 21.03 3.51
CA GLN A 317 -22.24 22.19 3.12
C GLN A 317 -21.95 23.17 4.28
N GLN A 318 -22.04 22.70 5.52
CA GLN A 318 -21.81 23.53 6.70
C GLN A 318 -20.34 23.53 7.11
N LYS A 319 -19.83 24.69 7.53
CA LYS A 319 -18.50 24.80 8.13
C LYS A 319 -18.56 24.41 9.60
N VAL A 320 -17.60 23.62 10.06
CA VAL A 320 -17.52 23.25 11.48
C VAL A 320 -17.30 24.47 12.40
N THR A 321 -16.67 25.51 11.90
CA THR A 321 -16.44 26.74 12.65
C THR A 321 -17.72 27.55 12.93
N THR A 322 -18.81 27.28 12.22
CA THR A 322 -20.12 27.92 12.43
C THR A 322 -21.11 26.99 13.14
N CYS A 323 -20.68 25.82 13.58
CA CYS A 323 -21.53 24.90 14.34
C CYS A 323 -21.84 25.48 15.73
N ASP A 324 -23.10 25.62 16.02
CA ASP A 324 -23.63 26.01 17.34
C ASP A 324 -24.01 24.79 18.19
N ALA A 325 -24.50 25.04 19.40
CA ALA A 325 -24.89 23.98 20.31
C ALA A 325 -26.09 23.17 19.77
N GLU A 326 -27.05 23.83 19.09
CA GLU A 326 -28.23 23.15 18.56
C GLU A 326 -27.84 22.11 17.49
N ARG A 327 -26.90 22.44 16.61
CA ARG A 327 -26.40 21.51 15.59
C ARG A 327 -25.67 20.31 16.22
N ILE A 328 -24.90 20.55 17.27
CA ILE A 328 -24.24 19.48 18.03
C ILE A 328 -25.30 18.59 18.70
N ASP A 329 -26.34 19.16 19.31
CA ASP A 329 -27.42 18.42 19.94
C ASP A 329 -28.13 17.49 18.96
N GLN A 330 -28.44 17.97 17.75
CA GLN A 330 -29.08 17.17 16.70
C GLN A 330 -28.19 15.99 16.29
N TYR A 331 -26.89 16.24 16.09
CA TYR A 331 -25.93 15.18 15.74
C TYR A 331 -25.80 14.14 16.86
N LEU A 332 -25.60 14.59 18.09
CA LEU A 332 -25.40 13.70 19.25
C LEU A 332 -26.65 12.87 19.57
N LYS A 333 -27.84 13.46 19.45
CA LYS A 333 -29.10 12.74 19.63
C LYS A 333 -29.25 11.60 18.64
N LYS A 334 -28.97 11.84 17.36
CA LYS A 334 -28.97 10.81 16.34
C LYS A 334 -27.95 9.69 16.65
N ARG A 335 -26.74 10.05 17.13
CA ARG A 335 -25.72 9.07 17.51
C ARG A 335 -26.06 8.30 18.77
N GLN A 336 -26.79 8.89 19.69
CA GLN A 336 -27.31 8.22 20.88
C GLN A 336 -28.32 7.12 20.51
N GLU A 337 -29.21 7.40 19.57
CA GLU A 337 -30.17 6.42 19.05
C GLU A 337 -29.47 5.23 18.34
N ASP A 338 -28.37 5.49 17.64
CA ASP A 338 -27.55 4.49 16.93
C ASP A 338 -26.57 3.73 17.85
N ALA A 339 -26.27 4.24 19.06
CA ALA A 339 -25.20 3.70 19.89
C ALA A 339 -25.65 2.49 20.70
N ASN A 340 -25.00 1.34 20.50
CA ASN A 340 -25.29 0.12 21.26
C ASN A 340 -24.74 0.13 22.70
N GLU A 341 -23.77 0.98 23.02
CA GLU A 341 -23.10 1.03 24.33
C GLU A 341 -22.78 2.47 24.76
N ALA A 342 -23.17 2.84 25.96
CA ALA A 342 -22.90 4.14 26.60
C ALA A 342 -21.41 4.53 26.57
N LYS A 343 -20.49 3.55 26.71
CA LYS A 343 -19.05 3.78 26.62
C LYS A 343 -18.62 4.28 25.25
N THR A 344 -19.16 3.72 24.19
CA THR A 344 -18.85 4.09 22.79
C THR A 344 -19.36 5.50 22.52
N PHE A 345 -20.59 5.80 22.92
CA PHE A 345 -21.17 7.13 22.80
C PHE A 345 -20.34 8.18 23.56
N ASN A 346 -20.03 7.95 24.83
CA ASN A 346 -19.22 8.87 25.64
C ASN A 346 -17.83 9.15 25.02
N THR A 347 -17.24 8.13 24.38
CA THR A 347 -15.96 8.30 23.65
C THR A 347 -16.13 9.18 22.41
N GLN A 348 -17.25 9.08 21.69
CA GLN A 348 -17.56 9.93 20.54
C GLN A 348 -17.73 11.38 20.97
N VAL A 349 -18.58 11.64 21.94
CA VAL A 349 -18.82 13.00 22.48
C VAL A 349 -17.52 13.65 22.94
N THR A 350 -16.73 12.94 23.72
CA THR A 350 -15.45 13.43 24.24
C THR A 350 -14.45 13.73 23.12
N SER A 351 -14.39 12.89 22.10
CA SER A 351 -13.47 13.10 20.95
C SER A 351 -13.82 14.34 20.14
N ILE A 352 -15.11 14.60 19.94
CA ILE A 352 -15.60 15.80 19.25
C ILE A 352 -15.29 17.05 20.10
N GLN A 353 -15.50 17.00 21.42
CA GLN A 353 -15.14 18.12 22.29
C GLN A 353 -13.65 18.45 22.24
N TYR A 354 -12.77 17.43 22.22
CA TYR A 354 -11.32 17.67 22.09
C TYR A 354 -10.97 18.34 20.77
N PHE A 355 -11.64 17.98 19.70
CA PHE A 355 -11.46 18.65 18.42
C PHE A 355 -11.87 20.13 18.48
N PHE A 356 -13.04 20.46 19.04
CA PHE A 356 -13.46 21.85 19.24
C PHE A 356 -12.53 22.63 20.19
N LYS A 357 -12.01 21.99 21.24
CA LYS A 357 -10.96 22.61 22.10
C LYS A 357 -9.69 22.94 21.31
N PHE A 358 -9.28 22.07 20.38
CA PHE A 358 -8.17 22.38 19.49
C PHE A 358 -8.50 23.57 18.60
N LEU A 359 -9.69 23.65 18.02
CA LEU A 359 -10.11 24.77 17.19
C LEU A 359 -10.13 26.09 17.98
N GLU A 360 -10.62 26.07 19.22
CA GLU A 360 -10.63 27.23 20.13
C GLU A 360 -9.21 27.70 20.44
N VAL A 361 -8.31 26.81 20.83
CA VAL A 361 -6.89 27.14 21.13
C VAL A 361 -6.17 27.71 19.91
N ARG A 362 -6.57 27.30 18.70
CA ARG A 362 -6.03 27.82 17.43
C ARG A 362 -6.74 29.09 16.93
N GLY A 363 -7.77 29.56 17.62
CA GLY A 363 -8.51 30.76 17.23
C GLY A 363 -9.45 30.57 16.02
N TYR A 364 -9.82 29.33 15.68
CA TYR A 364 -10.79 29.05 14.62
C TYR A 364 -12.24 29.20 15.08
N VAL A 365 -12.47 29.06 16.39
CA VAL A 365 -13.75 29.31 17.05
C VAL A 365 -13.49 30.07 18.35
N ASP A 366 -14.44 30.94 18.76
CA ASP A 366 -14.30 31.76 19.96
C ASP A 366 -14.41 30.93 21.25
N LYS A 367 -15.25 29.90 21.22
CA LYS A 367 -15.48 28.97 22.35
C LYS A 367 -15.99 27.63 21.87
N VAL A 368 -15.74 26.60 22.69
CA VAL A 368 -16.32 25.26 22.47
C VAL A 368 -17.84 25.36 22.63
N PRO A 369 -18.64 24.91 21.62
CA PRO A 369 -20.10 25.11 21.62
C PRO A 369 -20.84 24.24 22.65
N PHE A 370 -20.22 23.22 23.22
CA PHE A 370 -20.85 22.28 24.17
C PHE A 370 -19.84 21.70 25.17
N ARG A 371 -20.36 21.07 26.21
CA ARG A 371 -19.58 20.34 27.22
C ARG A 371 -19.96 18.86 27.19
N ALA A 372 -18.99 17.96 27.00
CA ALA A 372 -19.25 16.54 26.90
C ALA A 372 -19.94 15.93 28.12
N GLU A 373 -19.65 16.49 29.31
CA GLU A 373 -20.15 16.00 30.58
C GLU A 373 -21.70 16.02 30.66
N TYR A 374 -22.35 16.92 29.92
CA TYR A 374 -23.83 17.01 29.90
C TYR A 374 -24.50 15.95 29.03
N TYR A 375 -23.72 15.28 28.16
CA TYR A 375 -24.20 14.25 27.22
C TYR A 375 -23.83 12.84 27.65
N TRP A 376 -22.92 12.70 28.63
CA TRP A 376 -22.46 11.37 29.02
C TRP A 376 -23.59 10.51 29.55
N GLU A 377 -23.69 9.32 29.03
CA GLU A 377 -24.58 8.28 29.52
C GLU A 377 -23.93 7.52 30.66
N LYS A 378 -24.79 7.10 31.62
CA LYS A 378 -24.37 6.26 32.73
C LYS A 378 -23.93 4.88 32.21
N GLN A 379 -22.66 4.53 32.42
CA GLN A 379 -22.17 3.20 32.12
C GLN A 379 -22.66 2.19 33.16
N ILE A 380 -23.52 1.28 32.76
CA ILE A 380 -23.93 0.15 33.59
C ILE A 380 -22.88 -0.94 33.39
N LEU A 381 -22.11 -1.24 34.44
CA LEU A 381 -21.16 -2.33 34.43
C LEU A 381 -21.92 -3.66 34.51
N VAL A 382 -22.25 -4.22 33.37
CA VAL A 382 -22.78 -5.59 33.31
C VAL A 382 -21.58 -6.53 33.39
N HIS A 383 -21.57 -7.36 34.44
CA HIS A 383 -20.55 -8.41 34.58
C HIS A 383 -20.98 -9.58 33.70
N HIS A 384 -20.36 -9.69 32.53
CA HIS A 384 -20.48 -10.89 31.70
C HIS A 384 -19.43 -11.91 32.17
N ASP A 385 -19.85 -13.12 32.45
CA ASP A 385 -18.92 -14.22 32.53
C ASP A 385 -18.35 -14.46 31.13
N ARG A 386 -17.04 -14.27 31.03
CA ARG A 386 -16.29 -14.42 29.77
C ARG A 386 -15.39 -15.64 29.81
N CYS A 387 -15.60 -16.54 30.76
CA CYS A 387 -14.84 -17.77 30.78
C CYS A 387 -15.29 -18.70 29.65
N VAL A 388 -14.33 -19.30 28.97
CA VAL A 388 -14.59 -20.37 28.03
C VAL A 388 -14.80 -21.65 28.84
N GLU A 389 -15.90 -22.33 28.63
CA GLU A 389 -16.21 -23.57 29.30
C GLU A 389 -15.18 -24.68 29.00
N GLU A 390 -15.01 -25.62 29.92
CA GLU A 390 -13.96 -26.62 29.83
C GLU A 390 -14.16 -27.56 28.65
N ASP A 391 -15.38 -27.96 28.38
CA ASP A 391 -15.75 -28.82 27.25
C ASP A 391 -15.37 -28.16 25.90
N VAL A 392 -15.62 -26.82 25.75
CA VAL A 392 -15.29 -26.06 24.53
C VAL A 392 -13.79 -26.03 24.27
N TYR A 393 -12.99 -25.64 25.28
CA TYR A 393 -11.53 -25.57 25.03
C TYR A 393 -10.88 -26.95 24.91
N MET A 394 -11.43 -27.96 25.58
CA MET A 394 -10.97 -29.36 25.43
C MET A 394 -11.30 -29.89 24.03
N GLU A 395 -12.46 -29.59 23.49
CA GLU A 395 -12.83 -29.93 22.12
C GLU A 395 -11.87 -29.31 21.11
N ILE A 396 -11.53 -28.00 21.29
CA ILE A 396 -10.55 -27.32 20.44
C ILE A 396 -9.19 -28.02 20.54
N ILE A 397 -8.72 -28.38 21.74
CA ILE A 397 -7.43 -29.03 21.93
C ILE A 397 -7.40 -30.40 21.22
N GLN A 398 -8.44 -31.21 21.34
CA GLN A 398 -8.55 -32.50 20.67
C GLN A 398 -8.50 -32.38 19.14
N LYS A 399 -9.14 -31.34 18.60
CA LYS A 399 -9.18 -31.06 17.15
C LYS A 399 -8.05 -30.14 16.66
N LEU A 400 -7.13 -29.74 17.54
CA LEU A 400 -6.09 -28.74 17.25
C LEU A 400 -5.13 -29.17 16.12
N SER A 401 -4.96 -30.48 15.91
CA SER A 401 -4.17 -31.02 14.78
C SER A 401 -4.69 -30.57 13.40
N ASN A 402 -5.97 -30.25 13.28
CA ASN A 402 -6.60 -29.83 12.04
C ASN A 402 -6.35 -28.31 11.74
N PHE A 403 -5.81 -27.59 12.71
CA PHE A 403 -5.49 -26.16 12.53
C PHE A 403 -4.07 -25.99 11.95
N PRO A 404 -3.83 -24.93 11.16
CA PRO A 404 -2.48 -24.57 10.72
C PRO A 404 -1.51 -24.43 11.89
N GLU A 405 -0.27 -24.86 11.71
CA GLU A 405 0.73 -24.94 12.78
C GLU A 405 0.92 -23.60 13.52
N HIS A 406 1.00 -22.48 12.80
CA HIS A 406 1.13 -21.17 13.43
C HIS A 406 -0.08 -20.82 14.32
N LEU A 407 -1.30 -21.15 13.91
CA LEU A 407 -2.50 -20.90 14.72
C LEU A 407 -2.52 -21.79 15.97
N ARG A 408 -2.07 -23.04 15.87
CA ARG A 408 -1.91 -23.93 17.02
C ARG A 408 -0.98 -23.34 18.06
N MET A 409 0.21 -22.91 17.60
CA MET A 409 1.20 -22.31 18.49
C MET A 409 0.66 -21.03 19.15
N MET A 410 0.03 -20.15 18.38
CA MET A 410 -0.57 -18.92 18.91
C MET A 410 -1.69 -19.21 19.93
N PHE A 411 -2.57 -20.18 19.64
CA PHE A 411 -3.64 -20.62 20.54
C PHE A 411 -3.11 -21.15 21.87
N LEU A 412 -2.08 -21.98 21.85
CA LEU A 412 -1.46 -22.52 23.08
C LEU A 412 -0.96 -21.40 24.01
N HIS A 413 -0.48 -20.28 23.50
CA HIS A 413 -0.10 -19.13 24.35
C HIS A 413 -1.30 -18.46 25.01
N LEU A 414 -2.44 -18.41 24.33
CA LEU A 414 -3.67 -17.88 24.92
C LEU A 414 -4.19 -18.83 25.99
N TRP A 415 -4.23 -20.12 25.70
CA TRP A 415 -4.77 -21.15 26.59
C TRP A 415 -3.89 -21.41 27.80
N CYS A 416 -2.56 -21.63 27.64
CA CYS A 416 -1.66 -21.97 28.75
C CYS A 416 -1.34 -20.77 29.66
N ILE A 417 -1.22 -19.57 29.09
CA ILE A 417 -0.61 -18.42 29.78
C ILE A 417 -1.59 -17.25 29.94
N GLY A 418 -2.63 -17.18 29.12
CA GLY A 418 -3.60 -16.08 29.12
C GLY A 418 -3.00 -14.76 28.56
N LEU A 419 -2.14 -14.83 27.56
CA LEU A 419 -1.61 -13.64 26.91
C LEU A 419 -2.68 -12.87 26.13
N ARG A 420 -2.46 -11.56 25.93
CA ARG A 420 -3.26 -10.83 24.94
C ARG A 420 -2.81 -11.25 23.55
N ILE A 421 -3.74 -11.34 22.61
CA ILE A 421 -3.40 -11.71 21.23
C ILE A 421 -2.36 -10.76 20.61
N SER A 422 -2.39 -9.47 20.91
CA SER A 422 -1.36 -8.54 20.46
C SER A 422 0.03 -8.84 21.02
N GLU A 423 0.10 -9.39 22.26
CA GLU A 423 1.36 -9.83 22.87
C GLU A 423 1.89 -11.08 22.15
N VAL A 424 1.01 -12.03 21.81
CA VAL A 424 1.37 -13.23 21.05
C VAL A 424 1.87 -12.87 19.65
N CYS A 425 1.14 -12.02 18.92
CA CYS A 425 1.52 -11.61 17.58
C CYS A 425 2.87 -10.88 17.51
N THR A 426 3.32 -10.28 18.61
CA THR A 426 4.56 -9.50 18.65
C THR A 426 5.72 -10.21 19.35
N LEU A 427 5.60 -11.52 19.61
CA LEU A 427 6.70 -12.32 20.15
C LEU A 427 7.88 -12.36 19.16
N LYS A 428 9.09 -12.23 19.71
CA LYS A 428 10.35 -12.29 18.98
C LYS A 428 11.04 -13.63 19.15
N GLY A 429 11.95 -14.00 18.23
CA GLY A 429 12.68 -15.26 18.29
C GLY A 429 13.51 -15.44 19.55
N ASP A 430 13.91 -14.36 20.25
CA ASP A 430 14.61 -14.36 21.54
C ASP A 430 13.66 -14.43 22.76
N ALA A 431 12.36 -14.64 22.55
CA ALA A 431 11.38 -14.57 23.62
C ALA A 431 11.55 -15.66 24.69
N TYR A 432 11.98 -16.86 24.33
CA TYR A 432 12.06 -18.01 25.22
C TYR A 432 13.46 -18.23 25.75
N TYR A 433 13.58 -18.40 27.07
CA TYR A 433 14.88 -18.66 27.71
C TYR A 433 14.72 -19.51 28.97
N ARG A 434 15.83 -20.16 29.38
CA ARG A 434 15.91 -20.93 30.61
C ARG A 434 16.73 -20.15 31.66
N GLN A 435 16.22 -20.09 32.88
CA GLN A 435 16.90 -19.40 33.99
C GLN A 435 16.70 -20.18 35.28
N LYS A 436 17.80 -20.58 35.96
CA LYS A 436 17.80 -21.29 37.24
C LYS A 436 16.97 -22.59 37.25
N GLY A 437 16.94 -23.29 36.13
CA GLY A 437 16.16 -24.53 35.98
C GLY A 437 14.73 -24.32 35.49
N ASP A 438 14.18 -23.10 35.56
CA ASP A 438 12.84 -22.75 35.12
C ASP A 438 12.82 -22.22 33.69
N TYR A 439 11.65 -22.35 33.04
CA TYR A 439 11.40 -21.89 31.68
C TYR A 439 10.64 -20.57 31.69
N TRP A 440 11.13 -19.60 30.96
CA TRP A 440 10.63 -18.23 30.97
C TRP A 440 10.38 -17.70 29.56
N MET A 441 9.45 -16.76 29.48
CA MET A 441 9.19 -16.01 28.27
C MET A 441 9.23 -14.50 28.53
N LYS A 442 9.96 -13.77 27.68
CA LYS A 442 10.05 -12.31 27.66
C LYS A 442 9.04 -11.77 26.65
N ILE A 443 8.17 -10.88 27.05
CA ILE A 443 7.06 -10.36 26.25
C ILE A 443 7.07 -8.85 26.27
N TYR A 444 6.97 -8.23 25.11
CA TYR A 444 6.73 -6.79 25.02
C TYR A 444 5.22 -6.51 25.14
N GLN A 445 4.84 -5.70 26.10
CA GLN A 445 3.47 -5.27 26.32
C GLN A 445 3.19 -3.99 25.52
N VAL A 446 2.64 -4.10 24.33
CA VAL A 446 2.34 -2.97 23.44
C VAL A 446 1.55 -1.85 24.14
N LYS A 447 0.51 -2.23 24.94
CA LYS A 447 -0.34 -1.27 25.65
C LYS A 447 0.38 -0.56 26.80
N MET A 448 1.34 -1.23 27.47
CA MET A 448 2.04 -0.72 28.66
C MET A 448 3.43 -0.18 28.31
N LYS A 449 3.86 -0.31 27.06
CA LYS A 449 5.17 0.14 26.54
C LYS A 449 6.38 -0.40 27.34
N ASN A 450 6.26 -1.64 27.89
CA ASN A 450 7.32 -2.26 28.68
C ASN A 450 7.41 -3.77 28.45
N TYR A 451 8.52 -4.35 28.89
CA TYR A 451 8.72 -5.80 28.88
C TYR A 451 8.21 -6.42 30.17
N LYS A 452 7.61 -7.60 30.06
CA LYS A 452 7.33 -8.51 31.19
C LYS A 452 8.00 -9.85 30.98
N ARG A 453 8.27 -10.56 32.06
CA ARG A 453 8.73 -11.95 32.08
C ARG A 453 7.63 -12.82 32.67
N VAL A 454 7.41 -13.97 32.07
CA VAL A 454 6.34 -14.89 32.46
C VAL A 454 6.92 -16.29 32.53
N PRO A 455 6.72 -17.03 33.64
CA PRO A 455 7.07 -18.46 33.67
C PRO A 455 6.13 -19.22 32.72
N ILE A 456 6.66 -20.22 32.04
CA ILE A 456 5.93 -21.04 31.07
C ILE A 456 6.13 -22.52 31.37
N PRO A 457 5.19 -23.40 30.98
CA PRO A 457 5.39 -24.83 31.07
C PRO A 457 6.56 -25.31 30.20
N GLU A 458 7.34 -26.29 30.68
CA GLU A 458 8.42 -26.92 29.92
C GLU A 458 7.96 -27.40 28.56
N ALA A 459 6.82 -28.12 28.50
CA ALA A 459 6.25 -28.61 27.26
C ALA A 459 6.01 -27.52 26.21
N LEU A 460 5.58 -26.31 26.62
CA LEU A 460 5.41 -25.18 25.71
C LEU A 460 6.76 -24.64 25.25
N TYR A 461 7.75 -24.59 26.16
CA TYR A 461 9.11 -24.18 25.83
C TYR A 461 9.70 -25.10 24.76
N ASP A 462 9.68 -26.41 24.98
CA ASP A 462 10.27 -27.40 24.07
C ASP A 462 9.57 -27.38 22.70
N LEU A 463 8.23 -27.32 22.71
CA LEU A 463 7.44 -27.19 21.48
C LEU A 463 7.83 -25.95 20.68
N MET A 464 8.05 -24.83 21.36
CA MET A 464 8.45 -23.59 20.71
C MET A 464 9.90 -23.62 20.23
N GLN A 465 10.82 -24.31 20.91
CA GLN A 465 12.18 -24.50 20.40
C GLN A 465 12.16 -25.30 19.08
N VAL A 466 11.34 -26.37 19.00
CA VAL A 466 11.15 -27.13 17.77
C VAL A 466 10.58 -26.24 16.65
N TYR A 467 9.56 -25.42 16.97
CA TYR A 467 8.93 -24.51 16.01
C TYR A 467 9.92 -23.47 15.47
N LEU A 468 10.71 -22.82 16.35
CA LEU A 468 11.72 -21.83 16.01
C LEU A 468 12.80 -22.40 15.08
N ASN A 469 13.32 -23.59 15.43
CA ASN A 469 14.36 -24.26 14.64
C ASN A 469 13.84 -24.69 13.27
N LYS A 470 12.65 -25.32 13.22
CA LYS A 470 12.01 -25.76 11.98
C LYS A 470 11.80 -24.61 10.99
N ASN A 471 11.33 -23.47 11.48
CA ASN A 471 11.01 -22.29 10.66
C ASN A 471 12.21 -21.32 10.51
N ARG A 472 13.40 -21.64 11.07
CA ARG A 472 14.63 -20.83 10.99
C ARG A 472 14.42 -19.38 11.41
N ILE A 473 13.68 -19.15 12.50
CA ILE A 473 13.32 -17.81 12.97
C ILE A 473 14.51 -17.19 13.69
N ALA A 474 14.98 -16.04 13.22
CA ALA A 474 16.07 -15.31 13.84
C ALA A 474 15.62 -14.60 15.14
N LYS A 475 16.57 -14.26 16.02
CA LYS A 475 16.28 -13.63 17.33
C LYS A 475 15.47 -12.35 17.22
N GLU A 476 15.76 -11.54 16.19
CA GLU A 476 15.14 -10.24 15.97
C GLU A 476 13.82 -10.32 15.20
N ASP A 477 13.52 -11.47 14.63
CA ASP A 477 12.30 -11.66 13.83
C ASP A 477 11.09 -11.89 14.72
N TYR A 478 9.91 -11.56 14.18
CA TYR A 478 8.66 -12.00 14.79
C TYR A 478 8.51 -13.52 14.62
N ILE A 479 8.06 -14.21 15.68
CA ILE A 479 7.81 -15.67 15.61
C ILE A 479 6.66 -15.97 14.64
N PHE A 480 5.60 -15.17 14.73
CA PHE A 480 4.44 -15.27 13.87
C PHE A 480 4.46 -14.10 12.90
N GLN A 481 4.75 -14.40 11.64
CA GLN A 481 4.97 -13.39 10.60
C GLN A 481 3.80 -13.32 9.63
N ASN A 482 3.54 -12.12 9.13
CA ASN A 482 2.74 -11.92 7.94
C ASN A 482 3.60 -12.16 6.67
N ARG A 483 2.99 -12.10 5.49
CA ARG A 483 3.69 -12.33 4.20
C ARG A 483 4.85 -11.36 3.91
N LYS A 484 4.92 -10.25 4.63
CA LYS A 484 5.96 -9.21 4.48
C LYS A 484 7.06 -9.30 5.55
N GLY A 485 7.05 -10.35 6.39
CA GLY A 485 8.00 -10.49 7.50
C GLY A 485 7.66 -9.65 8.74
N GLY A 486 6.58 -8.88 8.73
CA GLY A 486 6.08 -8.14 9.90
C GLY A 486 5.30 -9.03 10.86
N ALA A 487 4.88 -8.48 12.02
CA ALA A 487 4.07 -9.19 13.00
C ALA A 487 2.75 -9.70 12.38
N PHE A 488 2.29 -10.87 12.84
CA PHE A 488 0.99 -11.41 12.44
C PHE A 488 -0.14 -10.49 12.92
N SER A 489 -1.20 -10.36 12.12
CA SER A 489 -2.31 -9.47 12.47
C SER A 489 -3.25 -10.13 13.48
N LYS A 490 -3.61 -9.38 14.54
CA LYS A 490 -4.59 -9.84 15.54
C LYS A 490 -5.99 -10.09 14.95
N SER A 491 -6.41 -9.30 13.98
CA SER A 491 -7.68 -9.47 13.27
C SER A 491 -7.66 -10.74 12.42
N THR A 492 -6.61 -10.93 11.64
CA THR A 492 -6.42 -12.14 10.82
C THR A 492 -6.40 -13.40 11.68
N PHE A 493 -5.75 -13.36 12.85
CA PHE A 493 -5.78 -14.48 13.79
C PHE A 493 -7.20 -14.82 14.24
N ASN A 494 -7.95 -13.82 14.72
CA ASN A 494 -9.32 -14.03 15.19
C ASN A 494 -10.25 -14.54 14.07
N GLU A 495 -10.13 -14.00 12.86
CA GLU A 495 -10.90 -14.47 11.71
C GLU A 495 -10.56 -15.90 11.31
N GLN A 496 -9.29 -16.24 11.26
CA GLN A 496 -8.86 -17.61 10.96
C GLN A 496 -9.29 -18.58 12.05
N MET A 497 -9.13 -18.24 13.33
CA MET A 497 -9.60 -19.11 14.42
C MET A 497 -11.12 -19.35 14.34
N LYS A 498 -11.93 -18.32 14.10
CA LYS A 498 -13.39 -18.49 13.88
C LYS A 498 -13.66 -19.45 12.73
N LYS A 499 -12.99 -19.26 11.60
CA LYS A 499 -13.14 -20.13 10.43
C LYS A 499 -12.79 -21.58 10.72
N TYR A 500 -11.67 -21.83 11.42
CA TYR A 500 -11.24 -23.20 11.74
C TYR A 500 -12.08 -23.84 12.85
N CYS A 501 -12.56 -23.09 13.84
CA CYS A 501 -13.53 -23.57 14.81
C CYS A 501 -14.83 -24.05 14.13
N ALA A 502 -15.36 -23.25 13.20
CA ALA A 502 -16.55 -23.64 12.43
C ALA A 502 -16.28 -24.83 11.51
N ALA A 503 -15.12 -24.87 10.80
CA ALA A 503 -14.75 -25.97 9.92
C ALA A 503 -14.49 -27.29 10.65
N CYS A 504 -14.08 -27.23 11.92
CA CYS A 504 -13.90 -28.38 12.80
C CYS A 504 -15.15 -28.71 13.63
N ASP A 505 -16.26 -28.05 13.37
CA ASP A 505 -17.55 -28.30 14.04
C ASP A 505 -17.47 -28.21 15.58
N ILE A 506 -16.75 -27.17 16.08
CA ILE A 506 -16.65 -26.89 17.51
C ILE A 506 -18.01 -26.43 18.01
N GLN A 507 -18.54 -27.07 19.05
CA GLN A 507 -19.90 -26.86 19.58
C GLN A 507 -20.96 -26.86 18.46
N ASN A 508 -20.94 -27.88 17.62
CA ASN A 508 -21.82 -28.03 16.44
C ASN A 508 -21.77 -26.82 15.48
N GLY A 509 -20.59 -26.18 15.38
CA GLY A 509 -20.36 -25.03 14.49
C GLY A 509 -20.81 -23.67 15.04
N GLU A 510 -21.41 -23.62 16.24
CA GLU A 510 -21.97 -22.40 16.83
C GLU A 510 -20.94 -21.57 17.63
N TYR A 511 -19.77 -22.14 17.94
CA TYR A 511 -18.78 -21.47 18.77
C TYR A 511 -18.13 -20.27 18.07
N LEU A 512 -18.31 -19.09 18.66
CA LEU A 512 -17.68 -17.86 18.23
C LEU A 512 -16.38 -17.59 19.00
N PHE A 513 -15.26 -17.96 18.41
CA PHE A 513 -13.95 -17.76 19.02
C PHE A 513 -13.67 -16.28 19.33
N LYS A 514 -13.27 -16.00 20.58
CA LYS A 514 -12.83 -14.69 21.08
C LYS A 514 -11.52 -14.85 21.86
N SER A 515 -10.42 -14.37 21.32
CA SER A 515 -9.09 -14.52 21.94
C SER A 515 -8.98 -13.92 23.36
N HIS A 516 -9.81 -12.94 23.69
CA HIS A 516 -9.78 -12.29 25.01
C HIS A 516 -10.41 -13.14 26.11
N ASP A 517 -11.35 -14.01 25.77
CA ASP A 517 -12.07 -14.87 26.72
C ASP A 517 -11.11 -15.90 27.34
N TYR A 518 -10.14 -16.43 26.60
CA TYR A 518 -9.09 -17.32 27.16
C TYR A 518 -8.26 -16.68 28.25
N ARG A 519 -8.04 -15.37 28.16
CA ARG A 519 -7.35 -14.63 29.21
C ARG A 519 -8.19 -14.53 30.49
N HIS A 520 -9.50 -14.41 30.36
CA HIS A 520 -10.42 -14.47 31.50
C HIS A 520 -10.44 -15.87 32.09
N THR A 521 -10.56 -16.91 31.27
CA THR A 521 -10.54 -18.31 31.68
C THR A 521 -9.28 -18.65 32.50
N VAL A 522 -8.09 -18.30 32.00
CA VAL A 522 -6.84 -18.54 32.75
C VAL A 522 -6.83 -17.78 34.08
N ALA A 523 -7.36 -16.55 34.12
CA ALA A 523 -7.41 -15.78 35.36
C ALA A 523 -8.40 -16.36 36.37
N THR A 524 -9.55 -16.84 35.94
CA THR A 524 -10.55 -17.51 36.77
C THR A 524 -10.02 -18.84 37.30
N ASN A 525 -9.48 -19.71 36.43
CA ASN A 525 -8.89 -20.98 36.84
C ASN A 525 -7.78 -20.81 37.88
N LEU A 526 -6.93 -19.79 37.77
CA LEU A 526 -5.91 -19.47 38.75
C LEU A 526 -6.52 -19.01 40.09
N TYR A 527 -7.62 -18.30 40.05
CA TYR A 527 -8.33 -17.87 41.25
C TYR A 527 -8.98 -19.05 41.96
N ASP A 528 -9.63 -19.93 41.23
CA ASP A 528 -10.32 -21.12 41.75
C ASP A 528 -9.33 -22.16 42.35
N HIS A 529 -8.09 -22.18 41.84
CA HIS A 529 -7.00 -22.96 42.44
C HIS A 529 -6.28 -22.23 43.58
N GLY A 530 -6.90 -21.24 44.21
CA GLY A 530 -6.43 -20.61 45.45
C GLY A 530 -5.31 -19.56 45.27
N VAL A 531 -5.02 -19.15 44.04
CA VAL A 531 -4.09 -18.04 43.83
C VAL A 531 -4.77 -16.72 44.21
N SER A 532 -4.32 -16.12 45.34
CA SER A 532 -4.91 -14.87 45.84
C SER A 532 -4.97 -13.77 44.78
N ARG A 533 -5.96 -12.86 44.90
CA ARG A 533 -6.00 -11.64 44.03
C ARG A 533 -4.70 -10.84 44.09
N GLN A 534 -3.99 -10.90 45.21
CA GLN A 534 -2.68 -10.30 45.40
C GLN A 534 -1.58 -11.12 44.68
N GLY A 535 -1.64 -12.45 44.72
CA GLY A 535 -0.79 -13.34 43.95
C GLY A 535 -1.04 -13.19 42.44
N MET A 536 -2.29 -13.07 42.01
CA MET A 536 -2.64 -12.74 40.61
C MET A 536 -2.19 -11.32 40.22
N ARG A 537 -2.26 -10.34 41.15
CA ARG A 537 -1.69 -9.00 40.95
C ARG A 537 -0.18 -9.00 41.04
N CYS A 538 0.44 -9.83 41.89
CA CYS A 538 1.89 -10.06 41.92
C CYS A 538 2.34 -10.86 40.69
N ARG A 539 1.63 -11.86 40.22
CA ARG A 539 1.82 -12.44 38.90
C ARG A 539 1.59 -11.36 37.81
N LYS A 540 0.57 -10.51 37.93
CA LYS A 540 0.43 -9.30 37.11
C LYS A 540 1.53 -8.24 37.40
N ARG A 541 2.08 -8.12 38.62
CA ARG A 541 3.18 -7.19 38.96
C ARG A 541 4.56 -7.79 38.67
N ILE A 542 4.80 -9.05 38.92
CA ILE A 542 5.95 -9.78 38.39
C ILE A 542 5.92 -9.72 36.87
N LEU A 543 4.71 -9.75 36.31
CA LEU A 543 4.41 -9.57 34.89
C LEU A 543 4.48 -8.08 34.46
N SER A 544 4.47 -7.08 35.33
CA SER A 544 4.49 -5.64 35.00
C SER A 544 5.79 -4.91 35.38
N GLY A 545 6.76 -5.58 35.98
CA GLY A 545 8.09 -4.99 36.27
C GLY A 545 8.11 -3.83 37.27
N ARG A 546 7.03 -3.61 38.06
CA ARG A 546 7.05 -2.63 39.17
C ARG A 546 7.38 -3.34 40.47
N ARG A 547 8.53 -2.99 41.06
CA ARG A 547 8.85 -3.20 42.47
C ARG A 547 7.91 -2.39 43.35
#